data_0e0697fd319ca995ca6934d3239f7bf3
#
_entry.id   0e0697fd319ca995ca6934d3239f7bf3
#
_cell.length_a   1.000
_cell.length_b   1.000
_cell.length_c   1.000
_cell.angle_alpha   90.00
_cell.angle_beta   90.00
_cell.angle_gamma   90.00
#
_symmetry.space_group_name_H-M   'P 1'
#
loop_
_entity.id
_entity.type
_entity.pdbx_description
1 polymer ?
#
loop_
_entity_poly.entity_id
_entity_poly.type
_entity_poly.pdbx_seq_one_letter_code
_entity_poly.pdbx_strand_id
1 'polypeptide(L)'
;KEINISGDGLESLDFTYIEDLVNGIKQVLIKENSKNQIFNLTFGSARTISDMVRVLKEYFPKIKIKKTSKDKLMPNRGTLSIEKAKDLIGYNPSWELEKGYSKYIEWYKTLFSKYHKR
;
A
#
# COMPACT_ATOMS: atom_id res chain seq x y z
N LYS A 1 20.42 10.63 -3.00
CA LYS A 1 19.82 10.05 -1.77
C LYS A 1 19.90 8.53 -1.86
N GLU A 2 20.03 7.84 -0.72
CA GLU A 2 20.08 6.40 -0.60
C GLU A 2 18.90 5.93 0.26
N ILE A 3 18.32 4.79 -0.10
CA ILE A 3 17.28 4.10 0.69
C ILE A 3 17.79 2.72 1.05
N ASN A 4 17.68 2.37 2.32
CA ASN A 4 17.98 1.02 2.80
C ASN A 4 16.69 0.19 2.80
N ILE A 5 16.76 -1.02 2.25
CA ILE A 5 15.70 -2.02 2.37
C ILE A 5 16.25 -3.22 3.16
N SER A 6 15.46 -3.72 4.10
CA SER A 6 15.78 -4.93 4.84
C SER A 6 15.52 -6.16 3.96
N GLY A 7 16.44 -7.10 3.95
CA GLY A 7 16.33 -8.31 3.13
C GLY A 7 16.64 -8.09 1.64
N ASP A 8 16.13 -8.98 0.82
CA ASP A 8 16.34 -9.01 -0.62
C ASP A 8 15.29 -8.19 -1.41
N GLY A 9 14.25 -7.67 -0.72
CA GLY A 9 13.13 -6.95 -1.30
C GLY A 9 12.04 -7.85 -1.88
N LEU A 10 12.09 -9.15 -1.62
CA LEU A 10 11.08 -10.13 -2.03
C LEU A 10 9.95 -10.29 -1.00
N GLU A 11 10.06 -9.63 0.16
CA GLU A 11 8.96 -9.58 1.13
C GLU A 11 7.71 -9.02 0.47
N SER A 12 6.60 -9.76 0.63
CA SER A 12 5.30 -9.38 0.09
C SER A 12 4.46 -8.68 1.15
N LEU A 13 3.78 -7.62 0.73
CA LEU A 13 2.84 -6.84 1.54
C LEU A 13 1.58 -6.56 0.73
N ASP A 14 0.46 -6.49 1.42
CA ASP A 14 -0.81 -6.07 0.82
C ASP A 14 -0.92 -4.54 0.93
N PHE A 15 -0.47 -3.84 -0.12
CA PHE A 15 -0.47 -2.38 -0.15
C PHE A 15 -1.87 -1.88 -0.49
N THR A 16 -2.45 -1.12 0.42
CA THR A 16 -3.79 -0.56 0.26
C THR A 16 -3.71 0.95 0.13
N TYR A 17 -4.23 1.50 -0.96
CA TYR A 17 -4.31 2.95 -1.14
C TYR A 17 -5.41 3.54 -0.28
N ILE A 18 -5.17 4.76 0.22
CA ILE A 18 -6.06 5.41 1.19
C ILE A 18 -7.50 5.56 0.70
N GLU A 19 -7.72 5.83 -0.60
CA GLU A 19 -9.07 6.00 -1.13
C GLU A 19 -9.87 4.70 -1.12
N ASP A 20 -9.23 3.55 -1.39
CA ASP A 20 -9.88 2.24 -1.26
C ASP A 20 -10.24 1.95 0.20
N LEU A 21 -9.32 2.22 1.14
CA LEU A 21 -9.58 2.03 2.56
C LEU A 21 -10.74 2.92 3.05
N VAL A 22 -10.73 4.21 2.69
CA VAL A 22 -11.80 5.16 3.06
C VAL A 22 -13.14 4.73 2.47
N ASN A 23 -13.16 4.28 1.21
CA ASN A 23 -14.36 3.74 0.60
C ASN A 23 -14.88 2.49 1.34
N GLY A 24 -13.99 1.58 1.72
CA GLY A 24 -14.35 0.40 2.52
C GLY A 24 -14.98 0.80 3.87
N ILE A 25 -14.36 1.72 4.59
CA ILE A 25 -14.90 2.25 5.86
C ILE A 25 -16.28 2.87 5.65
N LYS A 26 -16.46 3.66 4.57
CA LYS A 26 -17.78 4.22 4.23
C LYS A 26 -18.82 3.12 4.00
N GLN A 27 -18.48 2.05 3.27
CA GLN A 27 -19.41 0.92 3.07
C GLN A 27 -19.77 0.26 4.41
N VAL A 28 -18.81 0.07 5.31
CA VAL A 28 -19.07 -0.47 6.66
C VAL A 28 -20.08 0.40 7.42
N LEU A 29 -19.99 1.73 7.32
CA LEU A 29 -20.88 2.65 8.04
C LEU A 29 -22.32 2.66 7.50
N ILE A 30 -22.51 2.42 6.21
CA ILE A 30 -23.84 2.57 5.58
C ILE A 30 -24.57 1.25 5.31
N LYS A 31 -23.86 0.11 5.33
CA LYS A 31 -24.46 -1.21 5.01
C LYS A 31 -24.96 -1.91 6.27
N GLU A 32 -26.23 -2.30 6.28
CA GLU A 32 -26.84 -3.05 7.38
C GLU A 32 -26.12 -4.37 7.66
N ASN A 33 -25.65 -5.06 6.60
CA ASN A 33 -24.93 -6.33 6.69
C ASN A 33 -23.56 -6.22 7.36
N SER A 34 -23.10 -4.99 7.69
CA SER A 34 -21.85 -4.75 8.42
C SER A 34 -21.99 -4.91 9.93
N LYS A 35 -23.22 -4.87 10.46
CA LYS A 35 -23.47 -4.89 11.91
C LYS A 35 -22.90 -6.14 12.56
N ASN A 36 -22.15 -5.94 13.65
CA ASN A 36 -21.48 -7.01 14.40
C ASN A 36 -20.52 -7.88 13.56
N GLN A 37 -19.93 -7.31 12.50
CA GLN A 37 -18.99 -7.99 11.62
C GLN A 37 -17.59 -7.38 11.73
N ILE A 38 -16.59 -8.21 11.44
CA ILE A 38 -15.18 -7.80 11.29
C ILE A 38 -14.80 -8.02 9.83
N PHE A 39 -14.15 -7.05 9.21
CA PHE A 39 -13.71 -7.08 7.82
C PHE A 39 -12.22 -6.81 7.68
N ASN A 40 -11.59 -7.48 6.71
CA ASN A 40 -10.31 -7.06 6.16
C ASN A 40 -10.59 -6.07 5.03
N LEU A 41 -10.01 -4.87 5.11
CA LEU A 41 -10.13 -3.83 4.08
C LEU A 41 -8.73 -3.56 3.51
N THR A 42 -8.25 -4.46 2.68
CA THR A 42 -6.97 -4.37 1.99
C THR A 42 -7.18 -4.41 0.49
N PHE A 43 -6.12 -4.30 -0.32
CA PHE A 43 -6.25 -4.46 -1.76
C PHE A 43 -6.57 -5.90 -2.16
N GLY A 44 -6.15 -6.89 -1.34
CA GLY A 44 -6.42 -8.31 -1.57
C GLY A 44 -5.44 -8.98 -2.54
N SER A 45 -4.31 -8.33 -2.85
CA SER A 45 -3.24 -8.89 -3.68
C SER A 45 -1.89 -8.35 -3.24
N ALA A 46 -1.04 -9.21 -2.70
CA ALA A 46 0.26 -8.81 -2.22
C ALA A 46 1.23 -8.46 -3.36
N ARG A 47 2.09 -7.48 -3.11
CA ARG A 47 3.17 -7.05 -4.00
C ARG A 47 4.47 -6.97 -3.20
N THR A 48 5.59 -7.10 -3.88
CA THR A 48 6.91 -7.09 -3.22
C THR A 48 7.40 -5.67 -2.94
N ILE A 49 8.33 -5.55 -2.00
CA ILE A 49 9.07 -4.29 -1.79
C ILE A 49 9.84 -3.91 -3.07
N SER A 50 10.33 -4.89 -3.83
CA SER A 50 10.98 -4.65 -5.12
C SER A 50 10.04 -4.02 -6.15
N ASP A 51 8.74 -4.40 -6.18
CA ASP A 51 7.74 -3.75 -7.03
C ASP A 51 7.55 -2.28 -6.66
N MET A 52 7.45 -2.00 -5.36
CA MET A 52 7.35 -0.62 -4.87
C MET A 52 8.60 0.22 -5.23
N VAL A 53 9.79 -0.37 -5.11
CA VAL A 53 11.05 0.29 -5.49
C VAL A 53 11.10 0.56 -7.00
N ARG A 54 10.56 -0.34 -7.83
CA ARG A 54 10.47 -0.14 -9.28
C ARG A 54 9.65 1.10 -9.60
N VAL A 55 8.46 1.24 -9.03
CA VAL A 55 7.63 2.46 -9.20
C VAL A 55 8.38 3.70 -8.70
N LEU A 56 9.03 3.62 -7.55
CA LEU A 56 9.79 4.76 -6.99
C LEU A 56 10.90 5.24 -7.93
N LYS A 57 11.60 4.31 -8.61
CA LYS A 57 12.68 4.63 -9.55
C LYS A 57 12.19 5.36 -10.81
N GLU A 58 10.95 5.20 -11.23
CA GLU A 58 10.37 5.95 -12.34
C GLU A 58 10.33 7.45 -12.02
N TYR A 59 10.06 7.80 -10.76
CA TYR A 59 10.02 9.20 -10.30
C TYR A 59 11.36 9.73 -9.82
N PHE A 60 12.25 8.85 -9.37
CA PHE A 60 13.55 9.19 -8.79
C PHE A 60 14.66 8.28 -9.34
N PRO A 61 15.02 8.40 -10.63
CA PRO A 61 15.94 7.45 -11.29
C PRO A 61 17.35 7.43 -10.68
N LYS A 62 17.77 8.50 -10.01
CA LYS A 62 19.10 8.60 -9.37
C LYS A 62 19.16 8.05 -7.94
N ILE A 63 18.04 7.48 -7.43
CA ILE A 63 18.00 6.93 -6.09
C ILE A 63 18.84 5.66 -6.00
N LYS A 64 19.66 5.56 -4.97
CA LYS A 64 20.45 4.36 -4.68
C LYS A 64 19.68 3.49 -3.68
N ILE A 65 19.62 2.20 -3.96
CA ILE A 65 19.00 1.21 -3.09
C ILE A 65 20.11 0.34 -2.50
N LYS A 66 20.16 0.29 -1.18
CA LYS A 66 21.08 -0.58 -0.45
C LYS A 66 20.26 -1.66 0.25
N LYS A 67 20.62 -2.91 0.03
CA LYS A 67 20.05 -4.05 0.73
C LYS A 67 20.82 -4.29 2.01
N THR A 68 20.11 -4.52 3.10
CA THR A 68 20.68 -4.87 4.40
C THR A 68 20.25 -6.27 4.79
N SER A 69 20.86 -6.86 5.83
CA SER A 69 20.46 -8.17 6.32
C SER A 69 18.98 -8.15 6.74
N LYS A 70 18.25 -9.23 6.44
CA LYS A 70 16.87 -9.41 6.89
C LYS A 70 16.87 -9.60 8.42
N ASP A 71 15.95 -8.92 9.10
CA ASP A 71 15.67 -9.20 10.50
C ASP A 71 15.06 -10.61 10.62
N LYS A 72 15.70 -11.48 11.38
CA LYS A 72 15.25 -12.86 11.60
C LYS A 72 13.92 -12.97 12.33
N LEU A 73 13.53 -11.92 13.08
CA LEU A 73 12.28 -11.87 13.81
C LEU A 73 11.12 -11.31 12.95
N MET A 74 11.40 -10.81 11.76
CA MET A 74 10.38 -10.28 10.88
C MET A 74 9.54 -11.42 10.28
N PRO A 75 8.21 -11.46 10.55
CA PRO A 75 7.36 -12.51 10.02
C PRO A 75 7.21 -12.39 8.50
N ASN A 76 7.00 -13.52 7.83
CA ASN A 76 6.56 -13.50 6.45
C ASN A 76 5.12 -12.99 6.41
N ARG A 77 4.87 -12.02 5.52
CA ARG A 77 3.56 -11.40 5.30
C ARG A 77 3.05 -11.78 3.92
N GLY A 78 1.80 -11.56 3.69
CA GLY A 78 1.14 -11.86 2.42
C GLY A 78 -0.15 -11.07 2.29
N THR A 79 -1.13 -11.68 1.63
CA THR A 79 -2.44 -11.11 1.34
C THR A 79 -3.47 -11.56 2.37
N LEU A 80 -4.35 -10.66 2.77
CA LEU A 80 -5.55 -10.98 3.53
C LEU A 80 -6.73 -11.21 2.57
N SER A 81 -7.59 -12.18 2.88
CA SER A 81 -8.83 -12.35 2.13
C SER A 81 -9.77 -11.19 2.37
N ILE A 82 -10.32 -10.63 1.30
CA ILE A 82 -11.33 -9.56 1.31
C ILE A 82 -12.71 -10.06 0.85
N GLU A 83 -12.88 -11.37 0.61
CA GLU A 83 -14.12 -11.94 0.07
C GLU A 83 -15.33 -11.58 0.94
N LYS A 84 -15.22 -11.68 2.26
CA LYS A 84 -16.29 -11.29 3.18
C LYS A 84 -16.70 -9.82 3.00
N ALA A 85 -15.75 -8.92 2.79
CA ALA A 85 -16.04 -7.51 2.57
C ALA A 85 -16.70 -7.28 1.20
N LYS A 86 -16.26 -7.98 0.17
CA LYS A 86 -16.91 -7.97 -1.14
C LYS A 86 -18.37 -8.40 -1.05
N ASP A 87 -18.62 -9.55 -0.43
CA ASP A 87 -19.94 -10.17 -0.39
C ASP A 87 -20.94 -9.39 0.46
N LEU A 88 -20.54 -8.94 1.65
CA LEU A 88 -21.47 -8.35 2.60
C LEU A 88 -21.64 -6.84 2.44
N ILE A 89 -20.59 -6.12 2.05
CA ILE A 89 -20.63 -4.65 1.97
C ILE A 89 -20.28 -4.08 0.59
N GLY A 90 -19.96 -4.93 -0.40
CA GLY A 90 -19.63 -4.51 -1.75
C GLY A 90 -18.28 -3.80 -1.85
N TYR A 91 -17.32 -4.12 -0.96
CA TYR A 91 -15.98 -3.57 -1.00
C TYR A 91 -15.25 -4.05 -2.26
N ASN A 92 -14.81 -3.13 -3.10
CA ASN A 92 -14.11 -3.44 -4.35
C ASN A 92 -12.95 -2.47 -4.56
N PRO A 93 -11.76 -2.76 -4.01
CA PRO A 93 -10.58 -1.91 -4.16
C PRO A 93 -10.14 -1.86 -5.63
N SER A 94 -9.67 -0.72 -6.09
CA SER A 94 -9.35 -0.44 -7.50
C SER A 94 -7.99 0.24 -7.71
N TRP A 95 -7.28 0.56 -6.64
CA TRP A 95 -6.00 1.23 -6.67
C TRP A 95 -4.85 0.24 -6.50
N GLU A 96 -4.40 -0.35 -7.61
CA GLU A 96 -3.19 -1.16 -7.64
C GLU A 96 -1.97 -0.38 -7.13
N LEU A 97 -0.91 -1.08 -6.72
CA LEU A 97 0.31 -0.49 -6.18
C LEU A 97 0.85 0.62 -7.08
N GLU A 98 0.96 0.37 -8.39
CA GLU A 98 1.52 1.31 -9.35
C GLU A 98 0.74 2.63 -9.37
N LYS A 99 -0.57 2.54 -9.45
CA LYS A 99 -1.47 3.69 -9.50
C LYS A 99 -1.50 4.44 -8.17
N GLY A 100 -1.72 3.73 -7.07
CA GLY A 100 -1.83 4.32 -5.73
C GLY A 100 -0.52 4.95 -5.27
N TYR A 101 0.60 4.26 -5.46
CA TYR A 101 1.91 4.77 -5.04
C TYR A 101 2.37 5.94 -5.90
N SER A 102 2.12 5.92 -7.21
CA SER A 102 2.38 7.07 -8.08
C SER A 102 1.60 8.31 -7.61
N LYS A 103 0.33 8.15 -7.30
CA LYS A 103 -0.51 9.25 -6.76
C LYS A 103 0.00 9.79 -5.45
N TYR A 104 0.45 8.91 -4.54
CA TYR A 104 1.09 9.32 -3.30
C TYR A 104 2.39 10.09 -3.54
N ILE A 105 3.25 9.66 -4.48
CA ILE A 105 4.50 10.35 -4.81
C ILE A 105 4.22 11.76 -5.38
N GLU A 106 3.23 11.91 -6.24
CA GLU A 106 2.81 13.22 -6.78
C GLU A 106 2.34 14.16 -5.67
N TRP A 107 1.47 13.67 -4.80
CA TRP A 107 1.03 14.41 -3.62
C TRP A 107 2.21 14.83 -2.74
N TYR A 108 3.13 13.91 -2.44
CA TYR A 108 4.32 14.19 -1.64
C TYR A 108 5.21 15.27 -2.27
N LYS A 109 5.44 15.20 -3.60
CA LYS A 109 6.21 16.23 -4.33
C LYS A 109 5.57 17.61 -4.19
N THR A 110 4.25 17.69 -4.30
CA THR A 110 3.49 18.93 -4.16
C THR A 110 3.63 19.49 -2.74
N LEU A 111 3.47 18.64 -1.73
CA LEU A 111 3.63 19.03 -0.33
C LEU A 111 5.04 19.50 -0.04
N PHE A 112 6.06 18.74 -0.48
CA PHE A 112 7.47 19.07 -0.28
C PHE A 112 7.83 20.41 -0.93
N SER A 113 7.39 20.67 -2.15
CA SER A 113 7.64 21.94 -2.86
C SER A 113 6.98 23.13 -2.15
N LYS A 114 5.84 22.94 -1.50
CA LYS A 114 5.12 23.99 -0.75
C LYS A 114 5.85 24.38 0.53
N TYR A 115 6.44 23.43 1.25
CA TYR A 115 7.01 23.66 2.58
C TYR A 115 8.54 23.82 2.58
N HIS A 116 9.23 23.51 1.48
CA HIS A 116 10.69 23.58 1.38
C HIS A 116 11.18 24.61 0.34
N LYS A 117 10.31 25.53 -0.10
CA LYS A 117 10.75 26.76 -0.79
C LYS A 117 11.31 27.73 0.26
N ARG A 118 12.55 27.53 0.64
CA ARG A 118 13.41 28.52 1.26
C ARG A 118 14.66 28.69 0.42
#